data_99c34a744c1c88ed1d2303f696269103
#
_entry.id   99c34a744c1c88ed1d2303f696269103
#
_cell.length_a   1.000
_cell.length_b   1.000
_cell.length_c   1.000
_cell.angle_alpha   90.00
_cell.angle_beta   90.00
_cell.angle_gamma   90.00
#
_symmetry.space_group_name_H-M   'P 1'
#
loop_
_entity.id
_entity.type
_entity.pdbx_description
1 polymer ?
#
loop_
_entity_poly.entity_id
_entity_poly.type
_entity_poly.pdbx_seq_one_letter_code
_entity_poly.pdbx_strand_id
1 'polypeptide(L)'
;MSLNQLFPQAERDLLIRELTLDSRGVRPGDLFLAVPGGRQDGRAHIADALAKGAAAVAYEAEGAGELPPSDAPLIAVKGLA
;
A
#
# COMPACT_ATOMS: atom_id res chain seq x y z
N MET A 1 -1.76 14.43 3.05
CA MET A 1 -0.50 14.23 2.30
C MET A 1 -0.81 13.89 0.85
N SER A 2 0.07 14.28 -0.04
CA SER A 2 -0.07 13.92 -1.45
C SER A 2 0.68 12.62 -1.73
N LEU A 3 0.08 11.73 -2.51
CA LEU A 3 0.71 10.47 -2.90
C LEU A 3 2.03 10.73 -3.64
N ASN A 4 2.07 11.71 -4.53
CA ASN A 4 3.29 12.01 -5.28
C ASN A 4 4.40 12.61 -4.42
N GLN A 5 4.06 13.22 -3.29
CA GLN A 5 5.07 13.68 -2.34
C GLN A 5 5.74 12.51 -1.64
N LEU A 6 4.97 11.46 -1.36
CA LEU A 6 5.49 10.25 -0.73
C LEU A 6 6.17 9.33 -1.73
N PHE A 7 5.57 9.17 -2.90
CA PHE A 7 6.05 8.28 -3.95
C PHE A 7 5.96 8.99 -5.29
N PRO A 8 7.00 9.73 -5.70
CA PRO A 8 6.98 10.47 -6.96
C PRO A 8 6.75 9.61 -8.19
N GLN A 9 7.05 8.31 -8.09
CA GLN A 9 6.86 7.36 -9.19
C GLN A 9 5.40 6.95 -9.41
N ALA A 10 4.49 7.34 -8.53
CA ALA A 10 3.09 7.00 -8.65
C ALA A 10 2.49 7.63 -9.91
N GLU A 11 1.66 6.86 -10.63
CA GLU A 11 1.05 7.33 -11.88
C GLU A 11 -0.03 8.39 -11.64
N ARG A 12 -0.65 8.38 -10.47
CA ARG A 12 -1.70 9.33 -10.10
C ARG A 12 -1.34 10.02 -8.81
N ASP A 13 -1.76 11.26 -8.67
CA ASP A 13 -1.64 11.96 -7.41
C ASP A 13 -2.98 11.92 -6.68
N LEU A 14 -2.94 11.54 -5.42
CA LEU A 14 -4.11 11.43 -4.56
C LEU A 14 -3.79 12.05 -3.21
N LEU A 15 -4.82 12.53 -2.53
CA LEU A 15 -4.67 12.92 -1.14
C LEU A 15 -4.73 11.68 -0.26
N ILE A 16 -3.74 11.54 0.60
CA ILE A 16 -3.61 10.43 1.54
C ILE A 16 -3.91 10.96 2.94
N ARG A 17 -4.84 10.30 3.63
CA ARG A 17 -5.22 10.69 4.99
C ARG A 17 -4.11 10.33 5.99
N GLU A 18 -3.74 9.07 6.04
CA GLU A 18 -2.69 8.58 6.93
C GLU A 18 -1.98 7.40 6.31
N LEU A 19 -0.78 7.10 6.84
CA LEU A 19 -0.03 5.90 6.50
C LEU A 19 -0.31 4.85 7.56
N THR A 20 -0.46 3.59 7.15
CA THR A 20 -0.63 2.50 8.11
C THR A 20 0.11 1.25 7.64
N LEU A 21 0.67 0.54 8.61
CA LEU A 21 1.34 -0.74 8.39
C LEU A 21 0.43 -1.92 8.75
N ASP A 22 -0.71 -1.67 9.37
CA ASP A 22 -1.63 -2.69 9.82
C ASP A 22 -2.90 -2.64 8.99
N SER A 23 -3.13 -3.69 8.19
CA SER A 23 -4.32 -3.76 7.34
C SER A 23 -5.63 -3.68 8.12
N ARG A 24 -5.61 -4.09 9.38
CA ARG A 24 -6.79 -4.04 10.24
C ARG A 24 -7.17 -2.61 10.61
N GLY A 25 -6.20 -1.70 10.58
CA GLY A 25 -6.41 -0.30 10.91
C GLY A 25 -6.66 0.60 9.72
N VAL A 26 -6.73 0.05 8.52
CA VAL A 26 -6.95 0.85 7.31
C VAL A 26 -8.35 1.46 7.32
N ARG A 27 -8.42 2.74 6.97
CA ARG A 27 -9.69 3.48 6.79
C ARG A 27 -9.70 4.09 5.40
N PRO A 28 -10.89 4.48 4.90
CA PRO A 28 -10.95 5.14 3.60
C PRO A 28 -10.01 6.34 3.52
N GLY A 29 -9.23 6.39 2.46
CA GLY A 29 -8.27 7.46 2.25
C GLY A 29 -6.86 7.17 2.75
N ASP A 30 -6.64 6.05 3.45
CA ASP A 30 -5.32 5.70 3.96
C ASP A 30 -4.44 5.09 2.89
N LEU A 31 -3.11 5.23 3.07
CA LEU A 31 -2.12 4.49 2.32
C LEU A 31 -1.65 3.30 3.17
N PHE A 32 -1.80 2.10 2.65
CA PHE A 32 -1.30 0.90 3.31
C PHE A 32 0.13 0.61 2.83
N LEU A 33 1.04 0.41 3.79
CA LEU A 33 2.43 0.03 3.50
C LEU A 33 2.56 -1.47 3.67
N ALA A 34 2.65 -2.19 2.56
CA ALA A 34 2.71 -3.65 2.56
C ALA A 34 4.17 -4.11 2.51
N VAL A 35 4.73 -4.42 3.67
CA VAL A 35 6.13 -4.81 3.79
C VAL A 35 6.24 -6.21 4.40
N PRO A 36 7.28 -6.98 4.02
CA PRO A 36 7.57 -8.23 4.71
C PRO A 36 8.12 -7.94 6.10
N GLY A 37 7.81 -8.79 7.05
CA GLY A 37 8.37 -8.63 8.38
C GLY A 37 7.66 -9.50 9.40
N GLY A 38 8.38 -9.84 10.48
CA GLY A 38 7.83 -10.62 11.55
C GLY A 38 7.25 -11.94 11.08
N ARG A 39 6.07 -12.27 11.61
CA ARG A 39 5.39 -13.52 11.30
C ARG A 39 4.56 -13.46 10.03
N GLN A 40 4.27 -12.28 9.55
CA GLN A 40 3.40 -12.08 8.40
C GLN A 40 4.02 -11.13 7.41
N ASP A 41 3.79 -11.42 6.14
CA ASP A 41 4.15 -10.52 5.06
C ASP A 41 2.95 -9.61 4.81
N GLY A 42 3.15 -8.31 4.99
CA GLY A 42 2.07 -7.33 4.77
C GLY A 42 1.47 -7.39 3.39
N ARG A 43 2.22 -7.90 2.41
CA ARG A 43 1.72 -8.04 1.04
C ARG A 43 0.59 -9.06 0.94
N ALA A 44 0.51 -10.00 1.88
CA ALA A 44 -0.60 -10.95 1.94
C ALA A 44 -1.93 -10.27 2.35
N HIS A 45 -1.86 -9.05 2.87
CA HIS A 45 -3.02 -8.31 3.36
C HIS A 45 -3.43 -7.14 2.46
N ILE A 46 -2.86 -7.05 1.25
CA ILE A 46 -3.21 -5.95 0.34
C ILE A 46 -4.71 -5.97 0.00
N ALA A 47 -5.26 -7.15 -0.30
CA ALA A 47 -6.68 -7.26 -0.62
C ALA A 47 -7.56 -6.80 0.54
N ASP A 48 -7.19 -7.11 1.77
CA ASP A 48 -7.93 -6.67 2.96
C ASP A 48 -7.89 -5.16 3.09
N ALA A 49 -6.72 -4.55 2.87
CA ALA A 49 -6.59 -3.10 2.94
C ALA A 49 -7.44 -2.41 1.88
N LEU A 50 -7.45 -2.95 0.67
CA LEU A 50 -8.28 -2.40 -0.41
C LEU A 50 -9.76 -2.51 -0.07
N ALA A 51 -10.17 -3.63 0.51
CA ALA A 51 -11.57 -3.83 0.91
C ALA A 51 -12.01 -2.83 1.99
N LYS A 52 -11.07 -2.30 2.77
CA LYS A 52 -11.36 -1.30 3.80
C LYS A 52 -11.26 0.12 3.30
N GLY A 53 -10.99 0.31 2.02
CA GLY A 53 -11.00 1.63 1.40
C GLY A 53 -9.65 2.31 1.29
N ALA A 54 -8.56 1.56 1.33
CA ALA A 54 -7.24 2.15 1.12
C ALA A 54 -7.21 2.93 -0.19
N ALA A 55 -6.74 4.17 -0.14
CA ALA A 55 -6.65 5.01 -1.33
C ALA A 55 -5.51 4.56 -2.24
N ALA A 56 -4.47 3.95 -1.67
CA ALA A 56 -3.33 3.43 -2.39
C ALA A 56 -2.60 2.42 -1.53
N VAL A 57 -1.77 1.61 -2.15
CA VAL A 57 -0.90 0.66 -1.44
C VAL A 57 0.51 0.81 -1.99
N ALA A 58 1.49 0.98 -1.11
CA ALA A 58 2.90 0.88 -1.46
C ALA A 58 3.40 -0.45 -0.91
N TYR A 59 4.12 -1.22 -1.71
CA TYR A 59 4.57 -2.55 -1.30
C TYR A 59 6.02 -2.79 -1.68
N GLU A 60 6.69 -3.63 -0.88
CA GLU A 60 8.05 -4.04 -1.20
C GLU A 60 8.03 -4.87 -2.47
N ALA A 61 8.73 -4.40 -3.50
CA ALA A 61 8.72 -5.05 -4.81
C ALA A 61 9.44 -6.38 -4.83
N GLU A 62 10.48 -6.52 -4.02
CA GLU A 62 11.30 -7.73 -4.03
C GLU A 62 10.54 -8.92 -3.47
N GLY A 63 10.35 -9.94 -4.29
CA GLY A 63 9.65 -11.14 -3.87
C GLY A 63 8.15 -11.00 -3.72
N ALA A 64 7.55 -9.97 -4.29
CA ALA A 64 6.14 -9.65 -4.07
C ALA A 64 5.17 -10.69 -4.63
N GLY A 65 5.49 -11.34 -5.75
CA GLY A 65 4.57 -12.27 -6.37
C GLY A 65 3.38 -11.56 -7.03
N GLU A 66 2.25 -12.25 -7.09
CA GLU A 66 1.05 -11.70 -7.70
C GLU A 66 0.33 -10.75 -6.77
N LEU A 67 -0.28 -9.72 -7.36
CA LEU A 67 -1.04 -8.73 -6.63
C LEU A 67 -2.53 -8.85 -6.97
N PRO A 68 -3.43 -8.49 -6.03
CA PRO A 68 -4.86 -8.51 -6.32
C PRO A 68 -5.23 -7.42 -7.33
N PRO A 69 -6.30 -7.62 -8.10
CA PRO A 69 -6.81 -6.54 -8.97
C PRO A 69 -7.29 -5.37 -8.11
N SER A 70 -7.07 -4.16 -8.59
CA SER A 70 -7.41 -2.97 -7.83
C SER A 70 -7.55 -1.75 -8.73
N ASP A 71 -8.54 -0.91 -8.43
CA ASP A 71 -8.67 0.42 -9.03
C ASP A 71 -7.76 1.44 -8.33
N ALA A 72 -7.36 1.17 -7.10
CA ALA A 72 -6.43 2.02 -6.38
C ALA A 72 -5.00 1.74 -6.86
N PRO A 73 -4.12 2.75 -6.87
CA PRO A 73 -2.74 2.53 -7.29
C PRO A 73 -1.99 1.60 -6.34
N LEU A 74 -1.29 0.64 -6.93
CA LEU A 74 -0.40 -0.27 -6.22
C LEU A 74 1.02 0.11 -6.64
N ILE A 75 1.82 0.58 -5.70
CA ILE A 75 3.12 1.17 -5.97
C ILE A 75 4.24 0.25 -5.51
N ALA A 76 5.02 -0.26 -6.47
CA ALA A 76 6.17 -1.11 -6.18
C ALA A 76 7.34 -0.24 -5.74
N VAL A 77 7.93 -0.57 -4.59
CA VAL A 77 9.07 0.18 -4.05
C VAL A 77 10.14 -0.82 -3.64
N LYS A 78 11.38 -0.61 -4.08
CA LYS A 78 12.50 -1.41 -3.64
C LYS A 78 13.07 -0.83 -2.36
N GLY A 79 13.34 -1.70 -1.39
CA GLY A 79 13.96 -1.24 -0.14
C GLY A 79 12.97 -0.58 0.80
N LEU A 80 11.69 -0.84 0.65
CA LEU A 80 10.65 -0.29 1.53
C LEU A 80 10.72 -0.93 2.92
N ALA A 81 11.10 -2.19 2.96
CA ALA A 81 11.19 -2.92 4.21
C ALA A 81 12.42 -2.53 5.02
#